data_d5aed5161f49f3df38387bd6e311f532
#
_entry.id   d5aed5161f49f3df38387bd6e311f532
#
_cell.length_a   1.000
_cell.length_b   1.000
_cell.length_c   1.000
_cell.angle_alpha   90.00
_cell.angle_beta   90.00
_cell.angle_gamma   90.00
#
_symmetry.space_group_name_H-M   'P 1'
#
loop_
_entity.id
_entity.type
_entity.pdbx_description
1 polymer ?
#
loop_
_entity_poly.entity_id
_entity_poly.type
_entity_poly.pdbx_seq_one_letter_code
_entity_poly.pdbx_strand_id
1 'polypeptide(L)'
;MQLPFGEWLPDQPDHLNPGATVATNVYHAQSSYKPVKGLVAYSGASNVTQNAKGAGSFRDNTNTVFTFVATQETIYQLSSGTFTEIGARNVKLATAKAFCTITVSDHANIGAGKTITLKKNDGTTVVFTSTTGTPSTNQFQVQTNNNTTATNLKNTIDGHADFTATVSDAVVTVTRATIGNENLINVSSDTVRLTTTNFYGGKPLTGTDTDYITFTQFGQYVIASNGVDEPQYYLMGDSTVFKSLSTIANNGTPPTFKVSGVVRDFLVTGNIVDAKNRVAWSGIND
;
A
#
# COMPACT_ATOMS: atom_id res chain seq x y z
N MET A 1 -39.98 28.16 27.26
CA MET A 1 -40.78 26.94 27.02
C MET A 1 -39.80 25.80 26.92
N GLN A 2 -39.79 24.84 27.85
CA GLN A 2 -39.01 23.62 27.69
C GLN A 2 -39.87 22.61 26.99
N LEU A 3 -39.41 22.13 25.85
CA LEU A 3 -40.04 21.00 25.14
C LEU A 3 -39.40 19.73 25.65
N PRO A 4 -40.13 18.84 26.34
CA PRO A 4 -39.60 17.54 26.70
C PRO A 4 -39.45 16.67 25.43
N PHE A 5 -38.27 16.16 25.20
CA PHE A 5 -38.08 15.14 24.21
C PHE A 5 -38.27 13.76 24.87
N GLY A 6 -39.28 13.02 24.41
CA GLY A 6 -39.55 11.67 24.86
C GLY A 6 -38.58 10.63 24.27
N GLU A 7 -38.80 9.38 24.59
CA GLU A 7 -38.04 8.28 24.01
C GLU A 7 -38.23 8.19 22.48
N TRP A 8 -37.28 7.57 21.79
CA TRP A 8 -37.42 7.28 20.38
C TRP A 8 -38.30 6.03 20.20
N LEU A 9 -39.50 6.20 19.66
CA LEU A 9 -40.51 5.18 19.52
C LEU A 9 -40.98 5.12 18.05
N PRO A 10 -40.15 4.63 17.12
CA PRO A 10 -40.43 4.67 15.67
C PRO A 10 -41.61 3.76 15.27
N ASP A 11 -41.92 2.76 16.08
CA ASP A 11 -42.95 1.76 15.77
C ASP A 11 -44.35 2.11 16.29
N GLN A 12 -44.48 3.25 16.97
CA GLN A 12 -45.80 3.70 17.45
C GLN A 12 -46.50 4.62 16.45
N PRO A 13 -47.77 4.50 16.25
CA PRO A 13 -48.56 5.43 15.41
C PRO A 13 -48.42 6.87 15.91
N ASP A 14 -48.26 7.83 15.03
CA ASP A 14 -47.99 9.24 15.34
C ASP A 14 -48.97 9.86 16.33
N HIS A 15 -50.26 9.48 16.25
CA HIS A 15 -51.31 10.02 17.10
C HIS A 15 -51.31 9.50 18.56
N LEU A 16 -50.55 8.43 18.84
CA LEU A 16 -50.40 7.85 20.15
C LEU A 16 -48.94 7.89 20.66
N ASN A 17 -48.04 8.47 19.88
CA ASN A 17 -46.61 8.46 20.17
C ASN A 17 -46.23 9.67 21.05
N PRO A 18 -45.91 9.45 22.35
CA PRO A 18 -45.46 10.53 23.22
C PRO A 18 -43.98 10.87 22.98
N GLY A 19 -43.28 10.10 22.17
CA GLY A 19 -41.87 10.23 21.89
C GLY A 19 -41.52 10.80 20.53
N ALA A 20 -40.27 10.70 20.16
CA ALA A 20 -39.79 11.09 18.84
C ALA A 20 -39.94 9.95 17.84
N THR A 21 -40.54 10.21 16.68
CA THR A 21 -40.64 9.25 15.56
C THR A 21 -39.38 9.25 14.71
N VAL A 22 -38.68 10.37 14.65
CA VAL A 22 -37.44 10.55 13.90
C VAL A 22 -36.35 11.14 14.80
N ALA A 23 -35.22 10.45 14.87
CA ALA A 23 -34.03 10.89 15.59
C ALA A 23 -32.81 10.74 14.67
N THR A 24 -32.34 11.85 14.10
CA THR A 24 -31.18 11.87 13.18
C THR A 24 -30.04 12.69 13.78
N ASN A 25 -28.80 12.23 13.59
CA ASN A 25 -27.59 12.90 14.08
C ASN A 25 -27.55 13.10 15.62
N VAL A 26 -28.21 12.23 16.34
CA VAL A 26 -28.20 12.23 17.81
C VAL A 26 -27.96 10.82 18.34
N TYR A 27 -27.44 10.73 19.54
CA TYR A 27 -27.35 9.48 20.30
C TYR A 27 -28.04 9.62 21.65
N HIS A 28 -28.56 8.53 22.14
CA HIS A 28 -29.27 8.46 23.42
C HIS A 28 -28.30 8.71 24.58
N ALA A 29 -28.70 9.54 25.55
CA ALA A 29 -27.93 9.87 26.74
C ALA A 29 -28.85 9.97 27.97
N GLN A 30 -28.92 8.89 28.74
CA GLN A 30 -29.82 8.77 29.89
C GLN A 30 -31.27 9.16 29.51
N SER A 31 -31.77 10.30 29.97
CA SER A 31 -33.12 10.81 29.69
C SER A 31 -33.15 11.92 28.62
N SER A 32 -32.13 11.97 27.76
CA SER A 32 -32.02 13.01 26.72
C SER A 32 -31.30 12.47 25.48
N TYR A 33 -31.25 13.32 24.44
CA TYR A 33 -30.44 13.07 23.25
C TYR A 33 -29.28 14.05 23.20
N LYS A 34 -28.13 13.56 22.78
CA LYS A 34 -26.96 14.39 22.52
C LYS A 34 -26.67 14.39 21.01
N PRO A 35 -26.31 15.53 20.44
CA PRO A 35 -25.89 15.57 19.04
C PRO A 35 -24.63 14.72 18.83
N VAL A 36 -24.59 13.99 17.73
CA VAL A 36 -23.35 13.38 17.26
C VAL A 36 -22.38 14.53 16.94
N LYS A 37 -21.24 14.53 17.59
CA LYS A 37 -20.20 15.54 17.30
C LYS A 37 -19.78 15.42 15.83
N GLY A 38 -19.63 16.55 15.16
CA GLY A 38 -19.06 16.58 13.81
C GLY A 38 -17.70 15.91 13.77
N LEU A 39 -17.38 15.33 12.62
CA LEU A 39 -16.05 14.79 12.39
C LEU A 39 -15.03 15.93 12.45
N VAL A 40 -14.03 15.78 13.29
CA VAL A 40 -12.92 16.71 13.38
C VAL A 40 -11.70 16.04 12.79
N ALA A 41 -10.98 16.76 11.94
CA ALA A 41 -9.73 16.25 11.39
C ALA A 41 -8.77 15.86 12.52
N TYR A 42 -8.13 14.71 12.42
CA TYR A 42 -7.09 14.30 13.37
C TYR A 42 -5.89 15.23 13.19
N SER A 43 -5.63 16.06 14.20
CA SER A 43 -4.59 17.09 14.13
C SER A 43 -3.21 16.45 13.96
N GLY A 44 -2.47 16.87 12.95
CA GLY A 44 -1.12 16.40 12.66
C GLY A 44 -1.05 15.17 11.75
N ALA A 45 -2.19 14.59 11.36
CA ALA A 45 -2.17 13.51 10.37
C ALA A 45 -1.94 14.06 8.95
N SER A 46 -1.06 13.41 8.20
CA SER A 46 -0.99 13.59 6.75
C SER A 46 -2.28 13.05 6.10
N ASN A 47 -2.61 13.55 4.92
CA ASN A 47 -3.75 13.03 4.17
C ASN A 47 -3.30 11.86 3.28
N VAL A 48 -4.17 10.87 3.09
CA VAL A 48 -4.04 9.92 1.98
C VAL A 48 -4.43 10.62 0.68
N THR A 49 -3.81 10.25 -0.43
CA THR A 49 -3.98 10.93 -1.72
C THR A 49 -5.29 10.65 -2.42
N GLN A 50 -6.05 9.66 -1.95
CA GLN A 50 -7.29 9.19 -2.57
C GLN A 50 -8.35 8.88 -1.51
N ASN A 51 -9.59 8.69 -1.94
CA ASN A 51 -10.68 8.29 -1.06
C ASN A 51 -10.39 6.95 -0.37
N ALA A 52 -10.61 6.89 0.93
CA ALA A 52 -10.51 5.65 1.68
C ALA A 52 -11.58 4.65 1.23
N LYS A 53 -11.18 3.41 0.97
CA LYS A 53 -12.03 2.29 0.54
C LYS A 53 -12.18 1.23 1.65
N GLY A 54 -11.41 1.34 2.69
CA GLY A 54 -11.47 0.49 3.88
C GLY A 54 -10.52 1.00 4.93
N ALA A 55 -10.83 0.74 6.18
CA ALA A 55 -9.96 1.04 7.30
C ALA A 55 -10.19 0.05 8.44
N GLY A 56 -9.16 -0.16 9.25
CA GLY A 56 -9.26 -1.00 10.44
C GLY A 56 -8.11 -0.72 11.41
N SER A 57 -8.39 -0.96 12.70
CA SER A 57 -7.37 -0.91 13.74
C SER A 57 -7.33 -2.26 14.45
N PHE A 58 -6.15 -2.80 14.58
CA PHE A 58 -5.89 -4.15 15.07
C PHE A 58 -4.87 -4.11 16.20
N ARG A 59 -4.87 -5.12 17.04
CA ARG A 59 -3.91 -5.24 18.15
C ARG A 59 -3.12 -6.52 18.02
N ASP A 60 -1.83 -6.42 18.20
CA ASP A 60 -0.97 -7.59 18.37
C ASP A 60 -1.08 -8.18 19.78
N ASN A 61 -0.36 -9.26 20.03
CA ASN A 61 -0.30 -9.93 21.34
C ASN A 61 0.44 -9.10 22.42
N THR A 62 1.09 -8.01 22.04
CA THR A 62 1.72 -7.04 22.97
C THR A 62 0.84 -5.81 23.25
N ASN A 63 -0.40 -5.79 22.74
CA ASN A 63 -1.34 -4.68 22.77
C ASN A 63 -0.93 -3.45 21.95
N THR A 64 0.07 -3.57 21.06
CA THR A 64 0.40 -2.50 20.12
C THR A 64 -0.70 -2.37 19.06
N VAL A 65 -1.12 -1.14 18.79
CA VAL A 65 -2.20 -0.87 17.83
C VAL A 65 -1.61 -0.57 16.46
N PHE A 66 -2.11 -1.29 15.47
CA PHE A 66 -1.82 -1.08 14.06
C PHE A 66 -3.09 -0.57 13.37
N THR A 67 -3.02 0.61 12.78
CA THR A 67 -4.15 1.21 12.05
C THR A 67 -3.81 1.29 10.58
N PHE A 68 -4.68 0.70 9.76
CA PHE A 68 -4.54 0.66 8.31
C PHE A 68 -5.69 1.38 7.64
N VAL A 69 -5.37 2.04 6.53
CA VAL A 69 -6.34 2.67 5.63
C VAL A 69 -5.99 2.24 4.21
N ALA A 70 -6.96 1.72 3.50
CA ALA A 70 -6.78 1.37 2.10
C ALA A 70 -7.49 2.38 1.20
N THR A 71 -6.84 2.72 0.11
CA THR A 71 -7.41 3.46 -1.02
C THR A 71 -7.67 2.51 -2.18
N GLN A 72 -8.15 3.02 -3.29
CA GLN A 72 -8.32 2.21 -4.50
C GLN A 72 -7.00 1.59 -4.98
N GLU A 73 -5.86 2.22 -4.71
CA GLU A 73 -4.58 1.85 -5.31
C GLU A 73 -3.59 1.22 -4.33
N THR A 74 -3.73 1.49 -3.03
CA THR A 74 -2.73 1.04 -2.05
C THR A 74 -3.26 1.01 -0.62
N ILE A 75 -2.46 0.45 0.29
CA ILE A 75 -2.72 0.40 1.73
C ILE A 75 -1.70 1.28 2.44
N TYR A 76 -2.18 2.06 3.41
CA TYR A 76 -1.38 2.90 4.29
C TYR A 76 -1.47 2.40 5.72
N GLN A 77 -0.38 2.57 6.46
CA GLN A 77 -0.36 2.48 7.92
C GLN A 77 -0.33 3.88 8.52
N LEU A 78 -1.19 4.13 9.49
CA LEU A 78 -1.12 5.34 10.32
C LEU A 78 -0.19 5.08 11.51
N SER A 79 0.90 5.82 11.59
CA SER A 79 1.83 5.80 12.72
C SER A 79 2.22 7.22 13.08
N SER A 80 2.08 7.59 14.36
CA SER A 80 2.44 8.92 14.87
C SER A 80 1.89 10.08 14.04
N GLY A 81 0.64 9.96 13.57
CA GLY A 81 -0.02 10.98 12.75
C GLY A 81 0.39 10.99 11.27
N THR A 82 1.24 10.09 10.83
CA THR A 82 1.68 10.00 9.42
C THR A 82 1.16 8.74 8.77
N PHE A 83 0.60 8.89 7.55
CA PHE A 83 0.26 7.79 6.69
C PHE A 83 1.46 7.37 5.85
N THR A 84 1.96 6.16 6.07
CA THR A 84 3.03 5.56 5.27
C THR A 84 2.44 4.50 4.37
N GLU A 85 2.75 4.57 3.09
CA GLU A 85 2.31 3.56 2.12
C GLU A 85 3.04 2.23 2.38
N ILE A 86 2.27 1.17 2.61
CA ILE A 86 2.76 -0.16 2.94
C ILE A 86 2.03 -1.28 2.16
N GLY A 87 1.26 -0.93 1.14
CA GLY A 87 0.61 -1.91 0.27
C GLY A 87 1.61 -2.89 -0.33
N ALA A 88 1.20 -4.13 -0.58
CA ALA A 88 2.06 -5.14 -1.17
C ALA A 88 2.47 -4.75 -2.57
N ARG A 89 3.62 -4.12 -2.68
CA ARG A 89 4.22 -3.78 -3.98
C ARG A 89 4.81 -5.01 -4.68
N ASN A 90 4.70 -6.17 -4.05
CA ASN A 90 5.20 -7.47 -4.52
C ASN A 90 4.11 -8.32 -5.17
N VAL A 91 2.89 -7.81 -5.32
CA VAL A 91 1.85 -8.56 -6.00
C VAL A 91 2.25 -8.71 -7.46
N LYS A 92 2.30 -9.93 -7.91
CA LYS A 92 2.58 -10.31 -9.29
C LYS A 92 1.49 -9.73 -10.18
N LEU A 93 1.66 -8.48 -10.61
CA LEU A 93 0.78 -7.90 -11.62
C LEU A 93 1.11 -8.56 -12.94
N ALA A 94 0.16 -9.29 -13.51
CA ALA A 94 0.36 -10.01 -14.76
C ALA A 94 0.76 -9.11 -15.94
N THR A 95 0.72 -7.80 -15.78
CA THR A 95 0.92 -6.83 -16.87
C THR A 95 1.83 -5.66 -16.52
N ALA A 96 2.28 -5.49 -15.27
CA ALA A 96 3.09 -4.34 -14.86
C ALA A 96 4.56 -4.69 -14.68
N LYS A 97 5.41 -3.78 -15.09
CA LYS A 97 6.86 -3.81 -14.87
C LYS A 97 7.20 -2.95 -13.66
N ALA A 98 8.09 -3.43 -12.80
CA ALA A 98 8.55 -2.65 -11.67
C ALA A 98 9.43 -1.48 -12.13
N PHE A 99 9.30 -0.32 -11.49
CA PHE A 99 10.08 0.87 -11.77
C PHE A 99 10.62 1.53 -10.49
N CYS A 100 11.66 2.31 -10.63
CA CYS A 100 12.23 3.16 -9.57
C CYS A 100 12.63 4.51 -10.14
N THR A 101 12.92 5.46 -9.29
CA THR A 101 13.48 6.76 -9.69
C THR A 101 14.84 6.98 -9.09
N ILE A 102 15.69 7.66 -9.84
CA ILE A 102 17.02 8.13 -9.43
C ILE A 102 17.09 9.60 -9.72
N THR A 103 17.28 10.42 -8.70
CA THR A 103 17.38 11.87 -8.83
C THR A 103 18.83 12.32 -8.67
N VAL A 104 19.34 13.05 -9.64
CA VAL A 104 20.66 13.71 -9.58
C VAL A 104 20.47 15.07 -8.92
N SER A 105 20.90 15.23 -7.68
CA SER A 105 20.69 16.46 -6.91
C SER A 105 21.88 17.44 -6.98
N ASP A 106 23.10 16.92 -7.17
CA ASP A 106 24.32 17.75 -7.18
C ASP A 106 25.44 17.05 -7.97
N HIS A 107 25.43 17.24 -9.29
CA HIS A 107 26.40 16.61 -10.19
C HIS A 107 27.86 16.98 -9.86
N ALA A 108 28.12 18.23 -9.42
CA ALA A 108 29.46 18.72 -9.17
C ALA A 108 30.20 17.93 -8.05
N ASN A 109 29.44 17.37 -7.13
CA ASN A 109 29.94 16.63 -5.98
C ASN A 109 29.72 15.10 -6.06
N ILE A 110 29.31 14.55 -7.21
CA ILE A 110 29.23 13.09 -7.39
C ILE A 110 30.63 12.49 -7.49
N GLY A 111 31.52 13.08 -8.30
CA GLY A 111 32.85 12.54 -8.53
C GLY A 111 32.84 11.23 -9.34
N ALA A 112 34.02 10.64 -9.54
CA ALA A 112 34.18 9.34 -10.17
C ALA A 112 34.08 8.20 -9.12
N GLY A 113 33.69 7.00 -9.56
CA GLY A 113 33.65 5.80 -8.73
C GLY A 113 32.42 5.67 -7.85
N LYS A 114 31.43 6.57 -7.94
CA LYS A 114 30.18 6.46 -7.20
C LYS A 114 29.24 5.48 -7.89
N THR A 115 28.55 4.65 -7.10
CA THR A 115 27.77 3.52 -7.61
C THR A 115 26.29 3.68 -7.38
N ILE A 116 25.52 3.14 -8.32
CA ILE A 116 24.10 2.85 -8.21
C ILE A 116 23.96 1.36 -8.46
N THR A 117 23.35 0.65 -7.50
CA THR A 117 23.07 -0.78 -7.62
C THR A 117 21.59 -1.00 -7.87
N LEU A 118 21.26 -1.64 -8.98
CA LEU A 118 19.90 -2.01 -9.36
C LEU A 118 19.73 -3.52 -9.27
N LYS A 119 18.62 -3.96 -8.66
CA LYS A 119 18.29 -5.39 -8.57
C LYS A 119 17.40 -5.81 -9.73
N LYS A 120 17.77 -6.89 -10.39
CA LYS A 120 16.99 -7.53 -11.47
C LYS A 120 15.84 -8.38 -10.90
N ASN A 121 14.93 -8.84 -11.79
CA ASN A 121 13.82 -9.72 -11.39
C ASN A 121 14.29 -11.07 -10.82
N ASP A 122 15.42 -11.59 -11.28
CA ASP A 122 16.02 -12.83 -10.80
C ASP A 122 16.71 -12.71 -9.43
N GLY A 123 16.72 -11.51 -8.85
CA GLY A 123 17.36 -11.21 -7.57
C GLY A 123 18.82 -10.84 -7.66
N THR A 124 19.47 -10.99 -8.81
CA THR A 124 20.85 -10.54 -9.02
C THR A 124 20.91 -9.01 -9.19
N THR A 125 22.11 -8.44 -9.07
CA THR A 125 22.31 -6.99 -9.11
C THR A 125 23.19 -6.56 -10.28
N VAL A 126 22.91 -5.36 -10.77
CA VAL A 126 23.76 -4.64 -11.73
C VAL A 126 24.24 -3.36 -11.06
N VAL A 127 25.52 -3.07 -11.18
CA VAL A 127 26.14 -1.86 -10.64
C VAL A 127 26.49 -0.92 -11.78
N PHE A 128 26.03 0.33 -11.68
CA PHE A 128 26.38 1.43 -12.57
C PHE A 128 27.30 2.39 -11.82
N THR A 129 28.43 2.75 -12.43
CA THR A 129 29.47 3.54 -11.78
C THR A 129 29.67 4.86 -12.47
N SER A 130 29.81 5.93 -11.71
CA SER A 130 30.11 7.27 -12.23
C SER A 130 31.55 7.38 -12.70
N THR A 131 31.79 8.14 -13.77
CA THR A 131 33.11 8.52 -14.23
C THR A 131 33.14 10.00 -14.64
N THR A 132 34.30 10.62 -14.54
CA THR A 132 34.56 11.98 -15.08
C THR A 132 35.27 11.93 -16.43
N GLY A 133 35.75 10.75 -16.83
CA GLY A 133 36.39 10.48 -18.12
C GLY A 133 35.43 9.82 -19.12
N THR A 134 36.02 9.17 -20.14
CA THR A 134 35.26 8.40 -21.14
C THR A 134 34.61 7.17 -20.46
N PRO A 135 33.29 6.99 -20.56
CA PRO A 135 32.61 5.85 -19.94
C PRO A 135 32.96 4.52 -20.59
N SER A 136 33.13 3.48 -19.79
CA SER A 136 33.14 2.08 -20.22
C SER A 136 31.79 1.41 -19.92
N THR A 137 31.68 0.09 -20.12
CA THR A 137 30.45 -0.68 -19.84
C THR A 137 29.95 -0.40 -18.42
N ASN A 138 28.63 -0.12 -18.30
CA ASN A 138 27.96 0.23 -17.04
C ASN A 138 28.54 1.47 -16.35
N GLN A 139 29.22 2.34 -17.08
CA GLN A 139 29.66 3.63 -16.55
C GLN A 139 28.85 4.78 -17.15
N PHE A 140 28.49 5.76 -16.32
CA PHE A 140 27.87 7.00 -16.76
C PHE A 140 28.78 8.21 -16.48
N GLN A 141 28.83 9.12 -17.41
CA GLN A 141 29.66 10.31 -17.27
C GLN A 141 28.94 11.38 -16.45
N VAL A 142 29.63 11.89 -15.43
CA VAL A 142 29.22 13.09 -14.70
C VAL A 142 29.69 14.34 -15.48
N GLN A 143 28.73 15.17 -15.87
CA GLN A 143 28.98 16.34 -16.69
C GLN A 143 28.22 17.58 -16.20
N THR A 144 28.60 18.70 -16.71
CA THR A 144 28.21 20.11 -16.63
C THR A 144 27.01 20.52 -15.78
N ASN A 145 26.00 19.69 -15.63
CA ASN A 145 24.79 19.96 -14.83
C ASN A 145 24.04 18.64 -14.47
N ASN A 146 23.03 18.74 -13.58
CA ASN A 146 22.27 17.61 -13.13
C ASN A 146 21.51 16.90 -14.26
N ASN A 147 20.91 17.67 -15.18
CA ASN A 147 20.11 17.12 -16.27
C ASN A 147 20.96 16.36 -17.29
N THR A 148 22.13 16.87 -17.63
CA THR A 148 23.08 16.19 -18.53
C THR A 148 23.61 14.92 -17.88
N THR A 149 23.95 14.96 -16.58
CA THR A 149 24.38 13.78 -15.83
C THR A 149 23.26 12.73 -15.73
N ALA A 150 22.01 13.15 -15.49
CA ALA A 150 20.85 12.27 -15.51
C ALA A 150 20.61 11.64 -16.88
N THR A 151 20.80 12.39 -17.96
CA THR A 151 20.70 11.88 -19.34
C THR A 151 21.76 10.83 -19.62
N ASN A 152 23.01 11.05 -19.19
CA ASN A 152 24.09 10.07 -19.34
C ASN A 152 23.80 8.80 -18.54
N LEU A 153 23.34 8.94 -17.29
CA LEU A 153 22.91 7.82 -16.46
C LEU A 153 21.76 7.03 -17.13
N LYS A 154 20.73 7.75 -17.61
CA LYS A 154 19.62 7.15 -18.38
C LYS A 154 20.15 6.33 -19.55
N ASN A 155 21.01 6.89 -20.40
CA ASN A 155 21.52 6.20 -21.57
C ASN A 155 22.31 4.93 -21.21
N THR A 156 23.08 4.97 -20.12
CA THR A 156 23.83 3.82 -19.63
C THR A 156 22.91 2.72 -19.13
N ILE A 157 21.88 3.07 -18.37
CA ILE A 157 20.90 2.10 -17.83
C ILE A 157 20.04 1.51 -18.96
N ASP A 158 19.57 2.35 -19.88
CA ASP A 158 18.71 1.96 -21.02
C ASP A 158 19.44 1.04 -22.02
N GLY A 159 20.77 1.11 -22.06
CA GLY A 159 21.62 0.19 -22.82
C GLY A 159 21.76 -1.20 -22.20
N HIS A 160 21.25 -1.43 -20.98
CA HIS A 160 21.33 -2.72 -20.31
C HIS A 160 20.06 -3.55 -20.56
N ALA A 161 20.23 -4.81 -20.95
CA ALA A 161 19.11 -5.69 -21.38
C ALA A 161 17.98 -5.88 -20.33
N ASP A 162 18.31 -5.76 -19.04
CA ASP A 162 17.36 -5.98 -17.94
C ASP A 162 16.55 -4.73 -17.54
N PHE A 163 16.86 -3.56 -18.13
CA PHE A 163 16.22 -2.30 -17.77
C PHE A 163 15.86 -1.49 -19.02
N THR A 164 14.86 -0.63 -18.87
CA THR A 164 14.62 0.49 -19.75
C THR A 164 14.59 1.75 -18.90
N ALA A 165 15.01 2.89 -19.44
CA ALA A 165 15.03 4.12 -18.67
C ALA A 165 14.52 5.30 -19.48
N THR A 166 13.85 6.21 -18.78
CA THR A 166 13.45 7.54 -19.28
C THR A 166 14.01 8.61 -18.37
N VAL A 167 14.12 9.84 -18.86
CA VAL A 167 14.61 10.97 -18.06
C VAL A 167 13.69 12.17 -18.23
N SER A 168 13.41 12.85 -17.13
CA SER A 168 12.78 14.17 -17.11
C SER A 168 13.59 15.05 -16.17
N ASP A 169 14.20 16.10 -16.72
CA ASP A 169 15.15 16.96 -16.01
C ASP A 169 16.26 16.16 -15.32
N ALA A 170 16.39 16.28 -14.02
CA ALA A 170 17.39 15.57 -13.22
C ALA A 170 16.91 14.21 -12.68
N VAL A 171 15.72 13.73 -13.10
CA VAL A 171 15.12 12.49 -12.60
C VAL A 171 15.13 11.42 -13.69
N VAL A 172 15.77 10.30 -13.40
CA VAL A 172 15.79 9.10 -14.24
C VAL A 172 14.76 8.11 -13.69
N THR A 173 13.79 7.72 -14.50
CA THR A 173 12.86 6.63 -14.19
C THR A 173 13.37 5.36 -14.85
N VAL A 174 13.68 4.36 -14.05
CA VAL A 174 14.17 3.06 -14.50
C VAL A 174 13.06 2.04 -14.38
N THR A 175 12.79 1.29 -15.44
CA THR A 175 11.77 0.25 -15.48
C THR A 175 12.45 -1.09 -15.81
N ARG A 176 12.12 -2.15 -15.09
CA ARG A 176 12.61 -3.50 -15.42
C ARG A 176 12.10 -3.96 -16.77
N ALA A 177 12.92 -4.65 -17.55
CA ALA A 177 12.54 -5.12 -18.88
C ALA A 177 11.45 -6.21 -18.84
N THR A 178 11.41 -7.01 -17.79
CA THR A 178 10.45 -8.11 -17.63
C THR A 178 9.33 -7.74 -16.65
N ILE A 179 8.16 -8.35 -16.89
CA ILE A 179 7.01 -8.27 -15.99
C ILE A 179 7.31 -9.09 -14.76
N GLY A 180 6.87 -8.61 -13.61
CA GLY A 180 7.00 -9.28 -12.33
C GLY A 180 7.48 -8.32 -11.26
N ASN A 181 7.10 -8.61 -10.03
CA ASN A 181 7.34 -7.73 -8.89
C ASN A 181 8.22 -8.38 -7.83
N GLU A 182 8.70 -9.56 -8.13
CA GLU A 182 9.55 -10.30 -7.20
C GLU A 182 10.82 -9.49 -6.96
N ASN A 183 11.25 -9.38 -5.71
CA ASN A 183 12.47 -8.65 -5.33
C ASN A 183 12.44 -7.13 -5.57
N LEU A 184 11.36 -6.48 -5.15
CA LEU A 184 11.19 -5.03 -5.30
C LEU A 184 12.15 -4.19 -4.48
N ILE A 185 12.73 -4.74 -3.44
CA ILE A 185 13.65 -4.02 -2.59
C ILE A 185 15.02 -4.04 -3.25
N ASN A 186 15.62 -2.90 -3.42
CA ASN A 186 17.02 -2.60 -3.64
C ASN A 186 17.31 -1.85 -4.94
N VAL A 187 17.12 -0.56 -4.82
CA VAL A 187 17.98 0.42 -5.46
C VAL A 187 18.81 1.04 -4.35
N SER A 188 20.10 1.03 -4.48
CA SER A 188 20.99 1.71 -3.53
C SER A 188 21.97 2.60 -4.26
N SER A 189 22.34 3.70 -3.61
CA SER A 189 23.41 4.58 -4.03
C SER A 189 24.39 4.76 -2.89
N ASP A 190 25.67 4.84 -3.18
CA ASP A 190 26.73 5.12 -2.21
C ASP A 190 26.96 6.63 -2.00
N THR A 191 26.13 7.45 -2.60
CA THR A 191 26.20 8.90 -2.44
C THR A 191 24.81 9.52 -2.25
N VAL A 192 24.71 10.49 -1.34
CA VAL A 192 23.48 11.28 -1.12
C VAL A 192 23.15 12.20 -2.32
N ARG A 193 24.05 12.34 -3.29
CA ARG A 193 23.86 13.15 -4.50
C ARG A 193 23.04 12.44 -5.57
N LEU A 194 22.86 11.14 -5.42
CA LEU A 194 22.01 10.29 -6.23
C LEU A 194 20.93 9.70 -5.32
N THR A 195 19.82 10.40 -5.18
CA THR A 195 18.70 9.93 -4.36
C THR A 195 17.89 8.89 -5.12
N THR A 196 17.68 7.75 -4.52
CA THR A 196 17.00 6.61 -5.17
C THR A 196 15.72 6.24 -4.44
N THR A 197 14.69 5.82 -5.18
CA THR A 197 13.56 5.07 -4.63
C THR A 197 13.78 3.57 -4.89
N ASN A 198 13.21 2.72 -4.05
CA ASN A 198 13.20 1.30 -4.36
C ASN A 198 12.34 1.01 -5.60
N PHE A 199 12.59 -0.13 -6.26
CA PHE A 199 11.67 -0.60 -7.29
C PHE A 199 10.31 -0.84 -6.67
N TYR A 200 9.28 -0.38 -7.36
CA TYR A 200 7.89 -0.69 -7.06
C TYR A 200 7.17 -0.95 -8.36
N GLY A 201 6.40 -1.97 -8.40
CA GLY A 201 5.60 -2.26 -9.58
C GLY A 201 4.22 -1.69 -9.39
N GLY A 202 3.69 -1.03 -10.40
CA GLY A 202 2.32 -0.64 -10.51
C GLY A 202 1.59 -0.21 -9.24
N LYS A 203 0.29 -0.18 -9.31
CA LYS A 203 -0.57 0.00 -8.14
C LYS A 203 -0.62 -1.32 -7.38
N PRO A 204 -0.43 -1.35 -6.05
CA PRO A 204 -0.58 -2.56 -5.24
C PRO A 204 -1.97 -3.17 -5.33
N LEU A 205 -2.95 -2.36 -5.67
CA LEU A 205 -4.35 -2.72 -5.87
C LEU A 205 -4.84 -2.18 -7.21
N THR A 206 -5.66 -2.96 -7.91
CA THR A 206 -6.19 -2.63 -9.24
C THR A 206 -7.71 -2.49 -9.26
N GLY A 207 -8.35 -2.54 -8.08
CA GLY A 207 -9.79 -2.38 -7.96
C GLY A 207 -10.32 -1.05 -8.51
N THR A 208 -11.61 -1.00 -8.69
CA THR A 208 -12.34 0.20 -9.14
C THR A 208 -12.84 1.03 -7.97
N ASP A 209 -13.47 2.15 -8.25
CA ASP A 209 -14.03 3.03 -7.23
C ASP A 209 -15.18 2.39 -6.41
N THR A 210 -15.75 1.29 -6.89
CA THR A 210 -16.79 0.50 -6.20
C THR A 210 -16.26 -0.67 -5.41
N ASP A 211 -14.96 -0.96 -5.45
CA ASP A 211 -14.35 -2.07 -4.75
C ASP A 211 -13.83 -1.63 -3.40
N TYR A 212 -14.55 -2.03 -2.35
CA TYR A 212 -14.14 -1.79 -0.96
C TYR A 212 -13.15 -2.84 -0.51
N ILE A 213 -12.24 -2.43 0.36
CA ILE A 213 -11.23 -3.30 0.95
C ILE A 213 -11.66 -3.69 2.35
N THR A 214 -11.71 -4.99 2.60
CA THR A 214 -11.99 -5.55 3.92
C THR A 214 -10.69 -5.95 4.59
N PHE A 215 -10.60 -5.65 5.89
CA PHE A 215 -9.51 -6.08 6.74
C PHE A 215 -10.02 -7.07 7.78
N THR A 216 -9.33 -8.19 7.96
CA THR A 216 -9.68 -9.22 8.95
C THR A 216 -8.43 -9.62 9.72
N GLN A 217 -8.49 -9.56 11.04
CA GLN A 217 -7.41 -10.07 11.88
C GLN A 217 -7.57 -11.57 12.09
N PHE A 218 -6.52 -12.33 11.80
CA PHE A 218 -6.41 -13.76 12.07
C PHE A 218 -5.11 -14.01 12.84
N GLY A 219 -5.24 -14.22 14.14
CA GLY A 219 -4.07 -14.24 15.02
C GLY A 219 -3.27 -12.93 14.96
N GLN A 220 -2.01 -13.04 14.61
CA GLN A 220 -1.11 -11.88 14.40
C GLN A 220 -1.16 -11.35 12.97
N TYR A 221 -1.88 -11.99 12.07
CA TYR A 221 -2.02 -11.56 10.70
C TYR A 221 -3.21 -10.63 10.52
N VAL A 222 -3.03 -9.59 9.73
CA VAL A 222 -4.12 -8.76 9.20
C VAL A 222 -4.22 -9.07 7.71
N ILE A 223 -5.35 -9.60 7.30
CA ILE A 223 -5.64 -9.97 5.92
C ILE A 223 -6.43 -8.85 5.27
N ALA A 224 -5.99 -8.38 4.11
CA ALA A 224 -6.65 -7.37 3.29
C ALA A 224 -7.11 -7.98 1.96
N SER A 225 -8.36 -7.73 1.58
CA SER A 225 -8.92 -8.22 0.31
C SER A 225 -9.96 -7.25 -0.25
N ASN A 226 -10.01 -7.12 -1.57
CA ASN A 226 -10.98 -6.30 -2.30
C ASN A 226 -11.86 -7.10 -3.26
N GLY A 227 -11.64 -8.41 -3.38
CA GLY A 227 -12.36 -9.27 -4.31
C GLY A 227 -11.98 -9.09 -5.79
N VAL A 228 -10.88 -8.42 -6.08
CA VAL A 228 -10.34 -8.21 -7.43
C VAL A 228 -8.89 -8.69 -7.49
N ASP A 229 -8.08 -8.21 -6.57
CA ASP A 229 -6.66 -8.54 -6.47
C ASP A 229 -6.42 -9.73 -5.55
N GLU A 230 -5.25 -10.31 -5.65
CA GLU A 230 -4.80 -11.34 -4.72
C GLU A 230 -4.84 -10.81 -3.28
N PRO A 231 -5.39 -11.56 -2.32
CA PRO A 231 -5.41 -11.15 -0.92
C PRO A 231 -3.99 -10.92 -0.38
N GLN A 232 -3.86 -9.90 0.45
CA GLN A 232 -2.59 -9.52 1.05
C GLN A 232 -2.64 -9.75 2.55
N TYR A 233 -1.49 -9.96 3.17
CA TYR A 233 -1.36 -10.06 4.62
C TYR A 233 -0.28 -9.13 5.17
N TYR A 234 -0.44 -8.79 6.43
CA TYR A 234 0.53 -8.08 7.25
C TYR A 234 0.69 -8.81 8.58
N LEU A 235 1.90 -9.28 8.90
CA LEU A 235 2.22 -9.88 10.19
C LEU A 235 2.59 -8.75 11.17
N MET A 236 1.72 -8.50 12.13
CA MET A 236 1.93 -7.46 13.14
C MET A 236 3.17 -7.77 13.99
N GLY A 237 3.99 -6.74 14.19
CA GLY A 237 5.25 -6.84 14.92
C GLY A 237 6.46 -7.32 14.10
N ASP A 238 6.25 -7.83 12.86
CA ASP A 238 7.34 -8.33 12.01
C ASP A 238 7.36 -7.69 10.62
N SER A 239 6.20 -7.58 9.97
CA SER A 239 6.13 -7.03 8.62
C SER A 239 6.32 -5.52 8.62
N THR A 240 6.99 -5.00 7.59
CA THR A 240 7.10 -3.57 7.29
C THR A 240 6.18 -3.15 6.14
N VAL A 241 5.73 -4.12 5.34
CA VAL A 241 4.81 -3.94 4.21
C VAL A 241 3.84 -5.12 4.14
N PHE A 242 2.68 -4.92 3.53
CA PHE A 242 1.82 -6.03 3.15
C PHE A 242 2.54 -6.94 2.14
N LYS A 243 2.20 -8.20 2.15
CA LYS A 243 2.72 -9.23 1.24
C LYS A 243 1.55 -10.01 0.65
N SER A 244 1.76 -10.64 -0.51
CA SER A 244 0.77 -11.56 -1.06
C SER A 244 0.50 -12.73 -0.11
N LEU A 245 -0.77 -13.07 0.09
CA LEU A 245 -1.16 -14.19 0.95
C LEU A 245 -0.60 -15.52 0.45
N SER A 246 -0.39 -15.68 -0.87
CA SER A 246 0.23 -16.87 -1.45
C SER A 246 1.68 -17.10 -1.00
N THR A 247 2.36 -16.09 -0.47
CA THR A 247 3.74 -16.23 0.00
C THR A 247 3.89 -16.94 1.34
N ILE A 248 2.81 -17.05 2.13
CA ILE A 248 2.81 -17.85 3.36
C ILE A 248 2.18 -19.23 3.14
N ALA A 249 1.38 -19.39 2.10
CA ALA A 249 0.61 -20.60 1.92
C ALA A 249 1.51 -21.77 1.50
N ASN A 250 1.74 -22.69 2.40
CA ASN A 250 2.35 -23.99 2.06
C ASN A 250 1.38 -24.89 1.26
N ASN A 251 0.11 -24.50 1.13
CA ASN A 251 -1.00 -25.34 0.69
C ASN A 251 -1.72 -24.84 -0.56
N GLY A 252 -1.08 -24.02 -1.38
CA GLY A 252 -1.62 -23.58 -2.66
C GLY A 252 -1.95 -22.10 -2.74
N THR A 253 -2.51 -21.67 -3.85
CA THR A 253 -2.88 -20.28 -4.08
C THR A 253 -4.19 -19.95 -3.36
N PRO A 254 -4.22 -18.98 -2.45
CA PRO A 254 -5.46 -18.53 -1.82
C PRO A 254 -6.45 -18.04 -2.88
N PRO A 255 -7.75 -18.31 -2.73
CA PRO A 255 -8.74 -17.75 -3.63
C PRO A 255 -8.79 -16.23 -3.47
N THR A 256 -9.11 -15.51 -4.55
CA THR A 256 -9.47 -14.10 -4.48
C THR A 256 -10.90 -13.99 -3.95
N PHE A 257 -11.09 -13.31 -2.81
CA PHE A 257 -12.38 -13.18 -2.12
C PHE A 257 -12.65 -11.72 -1.74
N LYS A 258 -13.91 -11.39 -1.53
CA LYS A 258 -14.34 -10.03 -1.17
C LYS A 258 -14.56 -9.86 0.33
N VAL A 259 -15.00 -10.90 1.02
CA VAL A 259 -15.32 -10.87 2.44
C VAL A 259 -14.60 -11.98 3.17
N SER A 260 -14.17 -11.69 4.39
CA SER A 260 -13.57 -12.69 5.28
C SER A 260 -13.95 -12.42 6.73
N GLY A 261 -13.85 -13.44 7.53
CA GLY A 261 -14.10 -13.40 8.97
C GLY A 261 -13.42 -14.58 9.65
N VAL A 262 -13.25 -14.48 10.95
CA VAL A 262 -12.65 -15.55 11.75
C VAL A 262 -13.77 -16.31 12.46
N VAL A 263 -13.79 -17.62 12.27
CA VAL A 263 -14.70 -18.54 12.95
C VAL A 263 -13.86 -19.55 13.71
N ARG A 264 -13.75 -19.38 15.03
CA ARG A 264 -12.81 -20.12 15.87
C ARG A 264 -11.37 -20.00 15.34
N ASP A 265 -10.79 -21.12 14.94
CA ASP A 265 -9.40 -21.23 14.49
C ASP A 265 -9.25 -21.21 12.96
N PHE A 266 -10.29 -20.76 12.25
CA PHE A 266 -10.30 -20.72 10.79
C PHE A 266 -10.53 -19.31 10.27
N LEU A 267 -9.76 -18.92 9.27
CA LEU A 267 -10.11 -17.79 8.39
C LEU A 267 -11.14 -18.30 7.38
N VAL A 268 -12.35 -17.78 7.46
CA VAL A 268 -13.45 -18.12 6.54
C VAL A 268 -13.61 -17.00 5.53
N THR A 269 -13.69 -17.35 4.25
CA THR A 269 -13.77 -16.40 3.14
C THR A 269 -14.99 -16.68 2.27
N GLY A 270 -15.57 -15.63 1.73
CA GLY A 270 -16.75 -15.72 0.87
C GLY A 270 -16.75 -14.69 -0.24
N ASN A 271 -17.73 -14.76 -1.12
CA ASN A 271 -17.80 -13.98 -2.35
C ASN A 271 -16.50 -14.11 -3.16
N ILE A 272 -16.15 -15.39 -3.44
CA ILE A 272 -14.97 -15.75 -4.20
C ILE A 272 -15.20 -15.39 -5.68
N VAL A 273 -14.20 -14.80 -6.33
CA VAL A 273 -14.33 -14.22 -7.69
C VAL A 273 -14.92 -15.22 -8.69
N ASP A 274 -14.41 -16.44 -8.73
CA ASP A 274 -14.83 -17.47 -9.70
C ASP A 274 -16.07 -18.26 -9.24
N ALA A 275 -16.51 -18.10 -7.99
CA ALA A 275 -17.62 -18.84 -7.41
C ALA A 275 -18.25 -18.07 -6.25
N LYS A 276 -19.06 -17.07 -6.54
CA LYS A 276 -19.61 -16.12 -5.55
C LYS A 276 -20.43 -16.78 -4.43
N ASN A 277 -20.97 -17.97 -4.67
CA ASN A 277 -21.74 -18.76 -3.70
C ASN A 277 -20.86 -19.71 -2.87
N ARG A 278 -19.55 -19.80 -3.16
CA ARG A 278 -18.63 -20.66 -2.46
C ARG A 278 -18.10 -19.97 -1.21
N VAL A 279 -18.00 -20.75 -0.14
CA VAL A 279 -17.27 -20.41 1.07
C VAL A 279 -16.03 -21.28 1.11
N ALA A 280 -14.89 -20.71 1.44
CA ALA A 280 -13.64 -21.43 1.67
C ALA A 280 -13.10 -21.07 3.06
N TRP A 281 -12.27 -21.94 3.63
CA TRP A 281 -11.66 -21.75 4.93
C TRP A 281 -10.20 -22.21 4.91
N SER A 282 -9.39 -21.64 5.79
CA SER A 282 -8.00 -22.02 6.00
C SER A 282 -7.85 -23.37 6.70
N GLY A 283 -6.64 -23.87 6.81
CA GLY A 283 -6.29 -24.85 7.84
C GLY A 283 -6.47 -24.29 9.25
N ILE A 284 -6.30 -25.11 10.27
CA ILE A 284 -6.36 -24.70 11.68
C ILE A 284 -5.11 -23.86 11.96
N ASN A 285 -5.29 -22.57 12.29
CA ASN A 285 -4.21 -21.61 12.57
C ASN A 285 -3.16 -21.50 11.44
N ASP A 286 -3.59 -21.68 10.17
CA ASP A 286 -2.71 -21.78 9.02
C ASP A 286 -3.08 -20.73 7.94
#